data_cb5461d5a14c53dd3164b33e5ef2e87c
#
_entry.id   cb5461d5a14c53dd3164b33e5ef2e87c
#
_cell.length_a   1.000
_cell.length_b   1.000
_cell.length_c   1.000
_cell.angle_alpha   90.00
_cell.angle_beta   90.00
_cell.angle_gamma   90.00
#
_symmetry.space_group_name_H-M   'P 1'
#
loop_
_entity.id
_entity.type
_entity.pdbx_description
1 polymer ?
#
loop_
_entity_poly.entity_id
_entity_poly.type
_entity_poly.pdbx_seq_one_letter_code
_entity_poly.pdbx_strand_id
1 'polypeptide(L)'
;QIAAHEDIIPLEELYEICEKVRELTKDPKYLIGRIIARPYVGEPGNFTRTSNRHDYALKPFGRTVMNSLKDNGYDVIAIGKINDIYDGEGVTEAIRTKNNMDGMDQLIEVVKKDFEGISFLNLVDFDALYGHRRDKEGYAQAIKDFDLRLPELMNHLREDDLVIITADHGNDPIAKGTDHTREYIPLLMFSPKIKDYNELSQDTTFS
;
A
#
# COMPACT_ATOMS: atom_id res chain seq x y z
N GLN A 1 13.44 12.00 -6.00
CA GLN A 1 12.41 12.80 -6.67
C GLN A 1 13.08 13.74 -7.67
N ILE A 2 12.47 13.88 -8.84
CA ILE A 2 12.88 14.82 -9.90
C ILE A 2 11.72 15.80 -10.05
N ALA A 3 11.95 17.05 -9.67
CA ALA A 3 10.95 18.09 -9.74
C ALA A 3 11.25 19.04 -10.90
N ALA A 4 10.24 19.40 -11.68
CA ALA A 4 10.37 20.35 -12.79
C ALA A 4 9.12 21.24 -12.90
N HIS A 5 9.33 22.48 -13.36
CA HIS A 5 8.24 23.39 -13.68
C HIS A 5 7.65 23.02 -15.05
N GLU A 6 6.33 22.82 -15.11
CA GLU A 6 5.66 22.29 -16.32
C GLU A 6 5.82 23.21 -17.55
N ASP A 7 5.91 24.53 -17.35
CA ASP A 7 6.11 25.48 -18.45
C ASP A 7 7.56 25.54 -18.96
N ILE A 8 8.53 24.96 -18.21
CA ILE A 8 9.96 24.97 -18.57
C ILE A 8 10.39 23.62 -19.10
N ILE A 9 9.99 22.55 -18.43
CA ILE A 9 10.21 21.15 -18.85
C ILE A 9 8.83 20.52 -18.99
N PRO A 10 8.38 20.25 -20.24
CA PRO A 10 7.10 19.60 -20.47
C PRO A 10 6.99 18.25 -19.75
N LEU A 11 5.78 17.85 -19.39
CA LEU A 11 5.52 16.60 -18.63
C LEU A 11 6.12 15.37 -19.30
N GLU A 12 6.00 15.27 -20.63
CA GLU A 12 6.57 14.15 -21.40
C GLU A 12 8.08 14.07 -21.23
N GLU A 13 8.79 15.20 -21.31
CA GLU A 13 10.23 15.25 -21.11
C GLU A 13 10.62 14.89 -19.67
N LEU A 14 9.88 15.38 -18.66
CA LEU A 14 10.09 15.02 -17.26
C LEU A 14 9.92 13.51 -17.05
N TYR A 15 8.91 12.92 -17.67
CA TYR A 15 8.66 11.49 -17.58
C TYR A 15 9.77 10.67 -18.25
N GLU A 16 10.21 11.06 -19.43
CA GLU A 16 11.36 10.40 -20.09
C GLU A 16 12.64 10.48 -19.25
N ILE A 17 12.91 11.63 -18.62
CA ILE A 17 14.04 11.78 -17.69
C ILE A 17 13.91 10.80 -16.53
N CYS A 18 12.72 10.69 -15.92
CA CYS A 18 12.47 9.77 -14.82
C CYS A 18 12.63 8.31 -15.23
N GLU A 19 12.18 7.93 -16.42
CA GLU A 19 12.36 6.58 -16.97
C GLU A 19 13.85 6.25 -17.18
N LYS A 20 14.61 7.17 -17.77
CA LYS A 20 16.07 7.00 -17.94
C LYS A 20 16.78 6.84 -16.59
N VAL A 21 16.39 7.65 -15.59
CA VAL A 21 16.93 7.53 -14.23
C VAL A 21 16.49 6.21 -13.60
N ARG A 22 15.24 5.74 -13.84
CA ARG A 22 14.77 4.43 -13.40
C ARG A 22 15.64 3.31 -13.94
N GLU A 23 15.94 3.32 -15.24
CA GLU A 23 16.83 2.31 -15.86
C GLU A 23 18.23 2.31 -15.23
N LEU A 24 18.84 3.47 -15.05
CA LEU A 24 20.17 3.59 -14.43
C LEU A 24 20.20 3.10 -12.98
N THR A 25 19.09 3.25 -12.26
CA THR A 25 19.00 2.91 -10.83
C THR A 25 18.48 1.49 -10.56
N LYS A 26 18.24 0.68 -11.58
CA LYS A 26 18.00 -0.76 -11.47
C LYS A 26 19.28 -1.53 -11.11
N ASP A 27 20.45 -0.96 -11.39
CA ASP A 27 21.71 -1.59 -11.05
C ASP A 27 21.74 -1.91 -9.54
N PRO A 28 22.08 -3.18 -9.15
CA PRO A 28 22.19 -3.60 -7.76
C PRO A 28 23.04 -2.69 -6.87
N LYS A 29 23.97 -1.96 -7.46
CA LYS A 29 24.81 -0.99 -6.75
C LYS A 29 24.00 0.18 -6.17
N TYR A 30 22.90 0.59 -6.82
CA TYR A 30 22.13 1.76 -6.42
C TYR A 30 20.80 1.37 -5.76
N LEU A 31 20.07 0.41 -6.32
CA LEU A 31 18.80 -0.16 -5.84
C LEU A 31 17.84 0.88 -5.28
N ILE A 32 17.58 1.95 -6.03
CA ILE A 32 16.64 2.99 -5.61
C ILE A 32 15.22 2.46 -5.82
N GLY A 33 14.47 2.24 -4.74
CA GLY A 33 13.14 1.64 -4.77
C GLY A 33 12.11 2.42 -5.60
N ARG A 34 12.21 3.77 -5.65
CA ARG A 34 11.23 4.60 -6.37
C ARG A 34 11.87 5.86 -6.96
N ILE A 35 11.60 6.13 -8.24
CA ILE A 35 11.82 7.42 -8.89
C ILE A 35 10.48 8.14 -8.98
N ILE A 36 10.42 9.40 -8.60
CA ILE A 36 9.19 10.19 -8.57
C ILE A 36 9.35 11.40 -9.46
N ALA A 37 8.55 11.49 -10.52
CA ALA A 37 8.33 12.72 -11.25
C ALA A 37 7.42 13.64 -10.40
N ARG A 38 7.90 14.85 -10.11
CA ARG A 38 7.16 15.80 -9.28
C ARG A 38 7.03 17.15 -9.97
N PRO A 39 6.09 17.25 -10.90
CA PRO A 39 5.84 18.50 -11.61
C PRO A 39 5.20 19.55 -10.69
N TYR A 40 5.47 20.82 -11.00
CA TYR A 40 4.93 21.95 -10.29
C TYR A 40 4.76 23.16 -11.24
N VAL A 41 3.97 24.13 -10.79
CA VAL A 41 3.73 25.41 -11.47
C VAL A 41 3.86 26.57 -10.49
N GLY A 42 3.84 27.82 -10.98
CA GLY A 42 3.87 29.02 -10.16
C GLY A 42 5.18 29.79 -10.27
N GLU A 43 5.35 30.80 -9.43
CA GLU A 43 6.48 31.73 -9.44
C GLU A 43 7.36 31.52 -8.19
N PRO A 44 8.62 32.02 -8.19
CA PRO A 44 9.50 31.97 -7.03
C PRO A 44 8.84 32.47 -5.75
N GLY A 45 8.81 31.62 -4.73
CA GLY A 45 8.13 31.86 -3.45
C GLY A 45 6.68 31.38 -3.37
N ASN A 46 6.07 30.99 -4.49
CA ASN A 46 4.68 30.49 -4.52
C ASN A 46 4.51 29.33 -5.52
N PHE A 47 5.35 28.30 -5.38
CA PHE A 47 5.23 27.10 -6.20
C PHE A 47 4.16 26.15 -5.67
N THR A 48 3.36 25.59 -6.59
CA THR A 48 2.31 24.60 -6.28
C THR A 48 2.55 23.32 -7.06
N ARG A 49 2.55 22.18 -6.37
CA ARG A 49 2.63 20.84 -6.99
C ARG A 49 1.35 20.56 -7.77
N THR A 50 1.51 20.03 -8.97
CA THR A 50 0.36 19.60 -9.78
C THR A 50 -0.06 18.16 -9.46
N SER A 51 -1.19 17.76 -9.99
CA SER A 51 -1.70 16.38 -9.90
C SER A 51 -0.95 15.41 -10.82
N ASN A 52 -0.07 15.91 -11.71
CA ASN A 52 0.66 15.13 -12.72
C ASN A 52 1.88 14.39 -12.14
N ARG A 53 1.86 14.11 -10.83
CA ARG A 53 2.86 13.23 -10.22
C ARG A 53 2.80 11.85 -10.83
N HIS A 54 3.97 11.30 -11.19
CA HIS A 54 4.11 9.92 -11.63
C HIS A 54 5.23 9.21 -10.87
N ASP A 55 4.97 8.00 -10.41
CA ASP A 55 5.91 7.20 -9.63
C ASP A 55 6.35 6.00 -10.47
N TYR A 56 7.66 5.84 -10.62
CA TYR A 56 8.32 4.71 -11.27
C TYR A 56 8.86 3.79 -10.17
N ALA A 57 8.10 2.80 -9.80
CA ALA A 57 8.46 1.82 -8.78
C ALA A 57 9.54 0.85 -9.31
N LEU A 58 10.21 0.18 -8.41
CA LEU A 58 11.02 -0.97 -8.73
C LEU A 58 10.15 -2.22 -8.58
N LYS A 59 10.10 -3.03 -9.64
CA LYS A 59 9.44 -4.34 -9.54
C LYS A 59 10.11 -5.20 -8.48
N PRO A 60 9.39 -6.10 -7.84
CA PRO A 60 9.98 -7.09 -6.94
C PRO A 60 11.15 -7.82 -7.59
N PHE A 61 12.24 -8.04 -6.83
CA PHE A 61 13.47 -8.69 -7.35
C PHE A 61 13.29 -10.16 -7.74
N GLY A 62 12.22 -10.76 -7.29
CA GLY A 62 11.91 -12.16 -7.54
C GLY A 62 10.42 -12.40 -7.59
N ARG A 63 10.07 -13.64 -7.84
CA ARG A 63 8.68 -14.07 -7.81
C ARG A 63 8.12 -13.97 -6.41
N THR A 64 6.97 -13.35 -6.30
CA THR A 64 6.18 -13.25 -5.07
C THR A 64 5.10 -14.33 -5.03
N VAL A 65 4.44 -14.47 -3.89
CA VAL A 65 3.24 -15.32 -3.77
C VAL A 65 2.15 -14.90 -4.76
N MET A 66 2.03 -13.59 -5.06
CA MET A 66 1.06 -13.08 -6.03
C MET A 66 1.32 -13.59 -7.44
N ASN A 67 2.61 -13.63 -7.86
CA ASN A 67 2.97 -14.25 -9.14
C ASN A 67 2.59 -15.73 -9.17
N SER A 68 2.85 -16.45 -8.09
CA SER A 68 2.55 -17.87 -8.03
C SER A 68 1.04 -18.15 -8.08
N LEU A 69 0.23 -17.35 -7.40
CA LEU A 69 -1.22 -17.45 -7.46
C LEU A 69 -1.72 -17.17 -8.89
N LYS A 70 -1.34 -16.04 -9.47
CA LYS A 70 -1.73 -15.66 -10.83
C LYS A 70 -1.39 -16.70 -11.87
N ASP A 71 -0.16 -17.26 -11.83
CA ASP A 71 0.30 -18.27 -12.80
C ASP A 71 -0.43 -19.61 -12.65
N ASN A 72 -1.02 -19.88 -11.49
CA ASN A 72 -1.87 -21.04 -11.25
C ASN A 72 -3.37 -20.76 -11.43
N GLY A 73 -3.71 -19.60 -12.00
CA GLY A 73 -5.10 -19.27 -12.35
C GLY A 73 -5.94 -18.74 -11.18
N TYR A 74 -5.31 -18.39 -10.06
CA TYR A 74 -5.98 -17.77 -8.92
C TYR A 74 -6.08 -16.25 -9.07
N ASP A 75 -7.07 -15.66 -8.45
CA ASP A 75 -7.25 -14.21 -8.40
C ASP A 75 -6.25 -13.54 -7.46
N VAL A 76 -5.74 -12.40 -7.88
CA VAL A 76 -4.92 -11.49 -7.06
C VAL A 76 -5.50 -10.10 -7.18
N ILE A 77 -6.38 -9.76 -6.24
CA ILE A 77 -7.15 -8.52 -6.24
C ILE A 77 -6.44 -7.50 -5.34
N ALA A 78 -5.80 -6.52 -5.96
CA ALA A 78 -5.07 -5.46 -5.29
C ALA A 78 -5.98 -4.26 -5.01
N ILE A 79 -6.20 -3.91 -3.72
CA ILE A 79 -7.05 -2.80 -3.30
C ILE A 79 -6.17 -1.70 -2.69
N GLY A 80 -6.39 -0.46 -3.11
CA GLY A 80 -5.59 0.69 -2.69
C GLY A 80 -4.29 0.80 -3.45
N LYS A 81 -3.15 0.95 -2.76
CA LYS A 81 -1.83 1.15 -3.37
C LYS A 81 -1.07 -0.13 -3.70
N ILE A 82 -1.61 -1.30 -3.44
CA ILE A 82 -0.91 -2.57 -3.67
C ILE A 82 -0.42 -2.70 -5.11
N ASN A 83 -1.28 -2.39 -6.09
CA ASN A 83 -0.88 -2.42 -7.49
C ASN A 83 0.32 -1.50 -7.79
N ASP A 84 0.35 -0.30 -7.22
CA ASP A 84 1.41 0.67 -7.43
C ASP A 84 2.71 0.27 -6.69
N ILE A 85 2.59 -0.38 -5.51
CA ILE A 85 3.72 -0.88 -4.73
C ILE A 85 4.46 -2.00 -5.48
N TYR A 86 3.70 -2.90 -6.11
CA TYR A 86 4.25 -4.04 -6.85
C TYR A 86 4.44 -3.76 -8.35
N ASP A 87 4.21 -2.52 -8.81
CA ASP A 87 4.29 -2.14 -10.22
C ASP A 87 3.44 -3.06 -11.13
N GLY A 88 2.25 -3.44 -10.65
CA GLY A 88 1.32 -4.36 -11.32
C GLY A 88 1.75 -5.82 -11.34
N GLU A 89 2.91 -6.15 -10.76
CA GLU A 89 3.48 -7.50 -10.85
C GLU A 89 2.67 -8.50 -10.02
N GLY A 90 2.20 -9.55 -10.68
CA GLY A 90 1.41 -10.60 -10.05
C GLY A 90 -0.08 -10.24 -9.79
N VAL A 91 -0.53 -9.04 -10.14
CA VAL A 91 -1.91 -8.59 -9.94
C VAL A 91 -2.81 -9.04 -11.10
N THR A 92 -4.04 -9.49 -10.79
CA THR A 92 -5.08 -9.82 -11.78
C THR A 92 -6.15 -8.72 -11.89
N GLU A 93 -6.51 -8.08 -10.77
CA GLU A 93 -7.45 -6.97 -10.70
C GLU A 93 -6.92 -5.89 -9.76
N ALA A 94 -7.04 -4.61 -10.13
CA ALA A 94 -6.62 -3.48 -9.31
C ALA A 94 -7.79 -2.52 -9.05
N ILE A 95 -8.06 -2.24 -7.77
CA ILE A 95 -9.13 -1.36 -7.32
C ILE A 95 -8.52 -0.17 -6.58
N ARG A 96 -8.72 1.04 -7.07
CA ARG A 96 -8.25 2.27 -6.41
C ARG A 96 -9.18 2.67 -5.28
N THR A 97 -8.62 3.26 -4.24
CA THR A 97 -9.37 3.74 -3.07
C THR A 97 -9.07 5.21 -2.79
N LYS A 98 -10.04 5.90 -2.19
CA LYS A 98 -9.93 7.32 -1.82
C LYS A 98 -9.37 7.51 -0.41
N ASN A 99 -9.72 6.61 0.51
CA ASN A 99 -9.37 6.61 1.92
C ASN A 99 -9.55 5.20 2.51
N ASN A 100 -9.25 5.03 3.80
CA ASN A 100 -9.38 3.74 4.48
C ASN A 100 -10.80 3.15 4.44
N MET A 101 -11.83 3.97 4.63
CA MET A 101 -13.22 3.47 4.66
C MET A 101 -13.70 3.05 3.28
N ASP A 102 -13.34 3.78 2.23
CA ASP A 102 -13.57 3.33 0.84
C ASP A 102 -12.82 2.01 0.57
N GLY A 103 -11.60 1.85 1.13
CA GLY A 103 -10.87 0.58 1.08
C GLY A 103 -11.63 -0.57 1.70
N MET A 104 -12.23 -0.37 2.88
CA MET A 104 -13.08 -1.37 3.54
C MET A 104 -14.34 -1.67 2.73
N ASP A 105 -14.98 -0.66 2.14
CA ASP A 105 -16.13 -0.85 1.26
C ASP A 105 -15.77 -1.75 0.06
N GLN A 106 -14.65 -1.45 -0.60
CA GLN A 106 -14.18 -2.24 -1.74
C GLN A 106 -13.83 -3.68 -1.34
N LEU A 107 -13.15 -3.87 -0.20
CA LEU A 107 -12.83 -5.21 0.30
C LEU A 107 -14.11 -6.03 0.57
N ILE A 108 -15.10 -5.43 1.24
CA ILE A 108 -16.36 -6.09 1.55
C ILE A 108 -17.11 -6.48 0.26
N GLU A 109 -17.12 -5.60 -0.75
CA GLU A 109 -17.71 -5.92 -2.06
C GLU A 109 -16.95 -7.04 -2.80
N VAL A 110 -15.63 -7.12 -2.65
CA VAL A 110 -14.82 -8.21 -3.22
C VAL A 110 -15.14 -9.53 -2.51
N VAL A 111 -15.21 -9.54 -1.18
CA VAL A 111 -15.47 -10.77 -0.39
C VAL A 111 -16.88 -11.34 -0.66
N LYS A 112 -17.84 -10.51 -1.08
CA LYS A 112 -19.17 -10.97 -1.51
C LYS A 112 -19.15 -11.70 -2.85
N LYS A 113 -18.09 -11.52 -3.66
CA LYS A 113 -17.95 -12.22 -4.94
C LYS A 113 -17.42 -13.63 -4.71
N ASP A 114 -17.72 -14.52 -5.63
CA ASP A 114 -17.12 -15.85 -5.65
C ASP A 114 -15.77 -15.80 -6.37
N PHE A 115 -14.67 -15.81 -5.62
CA PHE A 115 -13.31 -15.85 -6.16
C PHE A 115 -12.42 -16.80 -5.35
N GLU A 116 -11.38 -17.32 -5.98
CA GLU A 116 -10.34 -18.12 -5.34
C GLU A 116 -8.98 -17.41 -5.49
N GLY A 117 -8.33 -17.10 -4.38
CA GLY A 117 -7.05 -16.39 -4.43
C GLY A 117 -6.82 -15.48 -3.25
N ILE A 118 -6.26 -14.31 -3.49
CA ILE A 118 -5.99 -13.31 -2.47
C ILE A 118 -6.60 -11.95 -2.82
N SER A 119 -7.27 -11.35 -1.84
CA SER A 119 -7.58 -9.92 -1.86
C SER A 119 -6.65 -9.19 -0.90
N PHE A 120 -5.85 -8.26 -1.42
CA PHE A 120 -4.84 -7.55 -0.65
C PHE A 120 -5.20 -6.06 -0.58
N LEU A 121 -5.62 -5.61 0.59
CA LEU A 121 -5.99 -4.22 0.88
C LEU A 121 -4.85 -3.49 1.58
N ASN A 122 -4.51 -2.28 1.10
CA ASN A 122 -3.63 -1.34 1.79
C ASN A 122 -4.44 -0.14 2.31
N LEU A 123 -4.51 0.02 3.64
CA LEU A 123 -5.16 1.14 4.32
C LEU A 123 -4.15 2.28 4.53
N VAL A 124 -4.07 3.18 3.57
CA VAL A 124 -2.99 4.17 3.43
C VAL A 124 -3.05 5.31 4.46
N ASP A 125 -4.24 5.64 4.99
CA ASP A 125 -4.42 6.82 5.82
C ASP A 125 -3.69 6.72 7.16
N PHE A 126 -3.51 5.51 7.70
CA PHE A 126 -2.73 5.28 8.92
C PHE A 126 -1.35 5.91 8.83
N ASP A 127 -0.66 5.68 7.71
CA ASP A 127 0.65 6.25 7.45
C ASP A 127 0.58 7.69 6.95
N ALA A 128 -0.15 7.94 5.86
CA ALA A 128 -0.12 9.19 5.12
C ALA A 128 -0.79 10.37 5.82
N LEU A 129 -1.90 10.14 6.53
CA LEU A 129 -2.66 11.19 7.19
C LEU A 129 -2.30 11.33 8.66
N TYR A 130 -2.03 10.23 9.36
CA TYR A 130 -1.89 10.25 10.81
C TYR A 130 -0.46 9.98 11.28
N GLY A 131 0.19 8.94 10.76
CA GLY A 131 1.55 8.56 11.15
C GLY A 131 2.58 9.64 10.86
N HIS A 132 2.75 10.01 9.61
CA HIS A 132 3.69 11.07 9.19
C HIS A 132 3.35 12.47 9.73
N ARG A 133 2.09 12.73 10.05
CA ARG A 133 1.65 14.02 10.61
C ARG A 133 1.63 14.06 12.13
N ARG A 134 1.98 12.93 12.78
CA ARG A 134 2.00 12.80 14.24
C ARG A 134 0.65 13.14 14.89
N ASP A 135 -0.42 12.79 14.19
CA ASP A 135 -1.79 12.93 14.64
C ASP A 135 -2.25 11.66 15.38
N LYS A 136 -1.91 11.58 16.66
CA LYS A 136 -2.24 10.43 17.50
C LYS A 136 -3.75 10.23 17.70
N GLU A 137 -4.53 11.32 17.71
CA GLU A 137 -5.97 11.25 17.90
C GLU A 137 -6.68 10.74 16.65
N GLY A 138 -6.28 11.25 15.48
CA GLY A 138 -6.73 10.75 14.19
C GLY A 138 -6.33 9.29 13.96
N TYR A 139 -5.11 8.90 14.34
CA TYR A 139 -4.65 7.51 14.26
C TYR A 139 -5.52 6.58 15.12
N ALA A 140 -5.77 6.96 16.37
CA ALA A 140 -6.63 6.19 17.28
C ALA A 140 -8.08 6.11 16.78
N GLN A 141 -8.59 7.19 16.18
CA GLN A 141 -9.94 7.19 15.59
C GLN A 141 -9.99 6.27 14.36
N ALA A 142 -8.98 6.29 13.50
CA ALA A 142 -8.90 5.42 12.33
C ALA A 142 -8.88 3.92 12.71
N ILE A 143 -8.22 3.56 13.83
CA ILE A 143 -8.28 2.18 14.37
C ILE A 143 -9.71 1.83 14.77
N LYS A 144 -10.41 2.71 15.48
CA LYS A 144 -11.80 2.48 15.90
C LYS A 144 -12.74 2.36 14.70
N ASP A 145 -12.56 3.22 13.69
CA ASP A 145 -13.37 3.18 12.46
C ASP A 145 -13.17 1.87 11.70
N PHE A 146 -11.93 1.39 11.63
CA PHE A 146 -11.60 0.08 11.07
C PHE A 146 -12.23 -1.06 11.87
N ASP A 147 -12.09 -1.05 13.20
CA ASP A 147 -12.65 -2.07 14.10
C ASP A 147 -14.17 -2.20 13.96
N LEU A 148 -14.87 -1.06 13.84
CA LEU A 148 -16.31 -1.03 13.62
C LEU A 148 -16.76 -1.69 12.29
N ARG A 149 -15.87 -1.78 11.30
CA ARG A 149 -16.15 -2.42 10.01
C ARG A 149 -15.80 -3.92 9.98
N LEU A 150 -15.00 -4.39 10.93
CA LEU A 150 -14.60 -5.81 10.98
C LEU A 150 -15.78 -6.79 11.07
N PRO A 151 -16.82 -6.55 11.91
CA PRO A 151 -17.96 -7.46 11.96
C PRO A 151 -18.69 -7.60 10.62
N GLU A 152 -18.78 -6.52 9.84
CA GLU A 152 -19.37 -6.57 8.50
C GLU A 152 -18.54 -7.46 7.56
N LEU A 153 -17.24 -7.27 7.53
CA LEU A 153 -16.32 -8.12 6.76
C LEU A 153 -16.45 -9.59 7.19
N MET A 154 -16.38 -9.85 8.49
CA MET A 154 -16.43 -11.21 9.05
C MET A 154 -17.73 -11.95 8.72
N ASN A 155 -18.85 -11.25 8.63
CA ASN A 155 -20.15 -11.83 8.28
C ASN A 155 -20.24 -12.31 6.82
N HIS A 156 -19.32 -11.89 5.96
CA HIS A 156 -19.28 -12.30 4.56
C HIS A 156 -18.20 -13.35 4.26
N LEU A 157 -17.40 -13.74 5.26
CA LEU A 157 -16.37 -14.75 5.08
C LEU A 157 -16.98 -16.14 4.90
N ARG A 158 -16.39 -16.91 4.00
CA ARG A 158 -16.67 -18.34 3.83
C ARG A 158 -15.94 -19.14 4.91
N GLU A 159 -16.34 -20.39 5.12
CA GLU A 159 -15.80 -21.24 6.17
C GLU A 159 -14.28 -21.43 6.08
N ASP A 160 -13.72 -21.45 4.87
CA ASP A 160 -12.30 -21.67 4.58
C ASP A 160 -11.51 -20.41 4.27
N ASP A 161 -12.13 -19.22 4.38
CA ASP A 161 -11.41 -17.96 4.24
C ASP A 161 -10.47 -17.72 5.43
N LEU A 162 -9.33 -17.09 5.14
CA LEU A 162 -8.36 -16.63 6.13
C LEU A 162 -8.17 -15.11 5.99
N VAL A 163 -8.43 -14.37 7.06
CA VAL A 163 -8.11 -12.94 7.18
C VAL A 163 -6.79 -12.78 7.92
N ILE A 164 -5.89 -12.01 7.36
CA ILE A 164 -4.62 -11.62 7.98
C ILE A 164 -4.59 -10.08 8.06
N ILE A 165 -4.42 -9.56 9.27
CA ILE A 165 -4.26 -8.13 9.52
C ILE A 165 -2.84 -7.91 10.03
N THR A 166 -2.09 -7.09 9.31
CA THR A 166 -0.70 -6.78 9.64
C THR A 166 -0.34 -5.35 9.19
N ALA A 167 0.91 -4.95 9.37
CA ALA A 167 1.47 -3.73 8.82
C ALA A 167 2.80 -4.02 8.12
N ASP A 168 3.18 -3.19 7.17
CA ASP A 168 4.45 -3.28 6.45
C ASP A 168 5.62 -2.67 7.25
N HIS A 169 5.34 -1.72 8.15
CA HIS A 169 6.30 -1.08 9.06
C HIS A 169 5.59 -0.41 10.24
N GLY A 170 6.37 0.03 11.23
CA GLY A 170 5.93 0.90 12.31
C GLY A 170 5.83 2.36 11.86
N ASN A 171 4.90 3.09 12.43
CA ASN A 171 4.83 4.55 12.33
C ASN A 171 4.15 5.13 13.58
N ASP A 172 4.91 5.26 14.69
CA ASP A 172 4.42 5.78 15.95
C ASP A 172 4.00 7.25 15.82
N PRO A 173 2.71 7.57 16.00
CA PRO A 173 2.18 8.92 15.85
C PRO A 173 2.60 9.89 16.95
N ILE A 174 3.38 9.44 17.95
CA ILE A 174 3.95 10.30 19.02
C ILE A 174 5.47 10.42 18.95
N ALA A 175 6.12 9.72 18.02
CA ALA A 175 7.57 9.80 17.83
C ALA A 175 8.01 11.18 17.34
N LYS A 176 9.28 11.53 17.57
CA LYS A 176 9.86 12.76 17.02
C LYS A 176 10.18 12.60 15.54
N GLY A 177 10.03 13.69 14.78
CA GLY A 177 10.28 13.70 13.33
C GLY A 177 9.07 13.19 12.54
N THR A 178 9.27 12.92 11.25
CA THR A 178 8.23 12.51 10.30
C THR A 178 8.53 11.18 9.62
N ASP A 179 9.64 10.52 9.99
CA ASP A 179 10.02 9.24 9.39
C ASP A 179 9.28 8.06 10.04
N HIS A 180 9.27 6.93 9.36
CA HIS A 180 8.76 5.68 9.93
C HIS A 180 9.57 5.29 11.18
N THR A 181 8.94 4.57 12.07
CA THR A 181 9.52 4.10 13.32
C THR A 181 9.63 2.58 13.36
N ARG A 182 10.27 2.00 14.38
CA ARG A 182 10.64 0.58 14.41
C ARG A 182 9.93 -0.18 15.53
N GLU A 183 8.62 -0.05 15.58
CA GLU A 183 7.78 -0.83 16.49
C GLU A 183 7.53 -2.23 15.94
N TYR A 184 7.16 -3.15 16.83
CA TYR A 184 6.57 -4.40 16.41
C TYR A 184 5.24 -4.14 15.70
N ILE A 185 5.06 -4.78 14.55
CA ILE A 185 3.80 -4.72 13.80
C ILE A 185 2.81 -5.77 14.32
N PRO A 186 1.50 -5.52 14.21
CA PRO A 186 0.51 -6.51 14.55
C PRO A 186 0.55 -7.68 13.54
N LEU A 187 0.24 -8.87 14.02
CA LEU A 187 -0.09 -10.02 13.17
C LEU A 187 -1.30 -10.71 13.78
N LEU A 188 -2.47 -10.42 13.23
CA LEU A 188 -3.73 -10.99 13.64
C LEU A 188 -4.25 -11.89 12.53
N MET A 189 -4.64 -13.11 12.86
CA MET A 189 -5.22 -14.06 11.91
C MET A 189 -6.58 -14.53 12.41
N PHE A 190 -7.53 -14.59 11.48
CA PHE A 190 -8.88 -15.07 11.75
C PHE A 190 -9.38 -15.93 10.60
N SER A 191 -10.04 -17.03 10.93
CA SER A 191 -10.79 -17.84 9.99
C SER A 191 -12.04 -18.38 10.69
N PRO A 192 -13.22 -18.43 10.05
CA PRO A 192 -14.40 -19.05 10.62
C PRO A 192 -14.21 -20.52 11.04
N LYS A 193 -13.26 -21.20 10.40
CA LYS A 193 -12.90 -22.60 10.67
C LYS A 193 -12.05 -22.80 11.93
N ILE A 194 -11.29 -21.78 12.33
CA ILE A 194 -10.41 -21.85 13.51
C ILE A 194 -11.22 -21.52 14.75
N LYS A 195 -11.33 -22.46 15.69
CA LYS A 195 -12.13 -22.31 16.92
C LYS A 195 -11.26 -21.91 18.12
N ASP A 196 -9.98 -22.27 18.10
CA ASP A 196 -9.05 -22.02 19.20
C ASP A 196 -8.11 -20.86 18.84
N TYR A 197 -8.10 -19.85 19.70
CA TYR A 197 -7.20 -18.70 19.53
C TYR A 197 -5.97 -18.92 20.40
N ASN A 198 -4.79 -18.87 19.77
CA ASN A 198 -3.51 -18.98 20.44
C ASN A 198 -2.68 -17.72 20.14
N GLU A 199 -1.83 -17.34 21.08
CA GLU A 199 -0.83 -16.31 20.88
C GLU A 199 0.31 -16.88 20.02
N LEU A 200 0.71 -16.15 18.99
CA LEU A 200 1.84 -16.51 18.14
C LEU A 200 3.16 -16.09 18.84
N SER A 201 4.22 -16.87 18.66
CA SER A 201 5.55 -16.48 19.16
C SER A 201 6.10 -15.26 18.42
N GLN A 202 6.86 -14.42 19.11
CA GLN A 202 7.37 -13.12 18.60
C GLN A 202 8.53 -13.22 17.60
N ASP A 203 8.78 -14.34 16.96
CA ASP A 203 10.06 -14.60 16.27
C ASP A 203 10.03 -14.40 14.76
N THR A 204 9.06 -13.67 14.23
CA THR A 204 8.92 -13.58 12.78
C THR A 204 9.34 -12.23 12.23
N THR A 205 10.14 -12.27 11.17
CA THR A 205 10.37 -11.16 10.27
C THR A 205 9.72 -11.47 8.93
N PHE A 206 9.48 -10.46 8.09
CA PHE A 206 9.05 -10.65 6.70
C PHE A 206 10.19 -11.09 5.77
N SER A 207 11.07 -11.93 6.22
CA SER A 207 12.20 -12.44 5.42
C SER A 207 11.88 -13.79 4.79
#